data_6ec5897833631e793b1ef01209bccfea
#
_entry.id   6ec5897833631e793b1ef01209bccfea
#
_cell.length_a   1.000
_cell.length_b   1.000
_cell.length_c   1.000
_cell.angle_alpha   90.00
_cell.angle_beta   90.00
_cell.angle_gamma   90.00
#
_symmetry.space_group_name_H-M   'P 1'
#
loop_
_entity.id
_entity.type
_entity.pdbx_description
1 polymer ?
#
loop_
_entity_poly.entity_id
_entity_poly.type
_entity_poly.pdbx_seq_one_letter_code
_entity_poly.pdbx_strand_id
1 'polypeptide(L)'
;ITTKENYVKKYPIVDRCYYGKLPATGVVIDESSGSSGVPNNWVRSAEEREDVKRILQLNYQLIYRDSGCMLLNCFALGPWATGMNVSMSLVDVGILKSIGPDQKKLENTLETFGRDYRYLVFGYPPFIKSFVDTTRLDLKQYRMDLIVGGEGISEPLRAHLLQYFQTVISSYGASDLEINIGVETELTISLRRLCMKDRELSQRLFGREVPPMIFQYNALDYIIETTPEGELIFTIGRQTSAAPKIRYNLHDLGGTMTHQQLTGMLASKGIDVFDLARPQSRFPILFVYGRSDLTVPFYGAKVYPTDIEEIINADPNLVKQINSFQIASYEDEVIDRRLKIRLETIKDLPGALAPIERLHQLFFEGLCRVNQDFREVTKMFDRSCVEIEIHEFENGPFSERDIRVKNKYVAR
;
A
#
# COMPACT_ATOMS: atom_id res chain seq x y z
N ILE A 1 7.67 18.41 12.69
CA ILE A 1 7.09 17.32 11.87
C ILE A 1 6.23 17.98 10.82
N THR A 2 6.46 17.62 9.57
CA THR A 2 5.63 18.03 8.42
C THR A 2 4.61 16.95 8.10
N THR A 3 3.42 17.35 7.67
CA THR A 3 2.30 16.47 7.29
C THR A 3 1.68 16.96 5.98
N LYS A 4 0.74 16.20 5.44
CA LYS A 4 -0.03 16.64 4.28
C LYS A 4 -0.75 17.96 4.56
N GLU A 5 -1.32 18.14 5.75
CA GLU A 5 -2.11 19.30 6.16
C GLU A 5 -1.25 20.56 6.34
N ASN A 6 -0.16 20.45 7.11
CA ASN A 6 0.64 21.62 7.49
C ASN A 6 1.74 21.97 6.49
N TYR A 7 1.99 21.10 5.49
CA TYR A 7 3.02 21.32 4.47
C TYR A 7 2.45 21.29 3.04
N VAL A 8 1.85 20.16 2.62
CA VAL A 8 1.45 19.99 1.20
C VAL A 8 0.26 20.86 0.84
N LYS A 9 -0.77 20.90 1.70
CA LYS A 9 -1.97 21.72 1.49
C LYS A 9 -1.73 23.21 1.79
N LYS A 10 -0.75 23.51 2.65
CA LYS A 10 -0.47 24.88 3.11
C LYS A 10 0.38 25.69 2.12
N TYR A 11 1.32 25.04 1.44
CA TYR A 11 2.27 25.73 0.57
C TYR A 11 2.05 25.34 -0.89
N PRO A 12 2.04 26.31 -1.85
CA PRO A 12 2.07 26.03 -3.27
C PRO A 12 3.23 25.09 -3.64
N ILE A 13 3.07 24.36 -4.74
CA ILE A 13 4.07 23.37 -5.17
C ILE A 13 5.45 24.00 -5.39
N VAL A 14 5.50 25.24 -5.90
CA VAL A 14 6.74 25.98 -6.14
C VAL A 14 7.48 26.31 -4.84
N ASP A 15 6.75 26.66 -3.77
CA ASP A 15 7.33 27.04 -2.48
C ASP A 15 7.90 25.83 -1.72
N ARG A 16 7.50 24.61 -2.13
CA ARG A 16 8.04 23.35 -1.62
C ARG A 16 9.30 22.90 -2.34
N CYS A 17 9.68 23.59 -3.41
CA CYS A 17 10.89 23.32 -4.17
C CYS A 17 12.07 24.17 -3.70
N TYR A 18 13.29 23.71 -3.94
CA TYR A 18 14.49 24.50 -3.72
C TYR A 18 14.42 25.83 -4.47
N TYR A 19 14.86 26.89 -3.80
CA TYR A 19 14.84 28.29 -4.30
C TYR A 19 13.45 28.82 -4.67
N GLY A 20 12.36 28.20 -4.20
CA GLY A 20 11.00 28.66 -4.46
C GLY A 20 10.59 28.63 -5.94
N LYS A 21 11.12 27.67 -6.71
CA LYS A 21 10.80 27.54 -8.14
C LYS A 21 10.89 26.09 -8.62
N LEU A 22 10.07 25.75 -9.60
CA LEU A 22 10.21 24.48 -10.33
C LEU A 22 11.46 24.53 -11.23
N PRO A 23 12.25 23.46 -11.32
CA PRO A 23 13.28 23.34 -12.35
C PRO A 23 12.67 23.45 -13.75
N ALA A 24 13.38 24.12 -14.67
CA ALA A 24 12.88 24.35 -16.02
C ALA A 24 12.79 23.09 -16.89
N THR A 25 13.57 22.06 -16.58
CA THR A 25 13.64 20.78 -17.31
C THR A 25 13.98 19.63 -16.38
N GLY A 26 13.84 18.40 -16.85
CA GLY A 26 14.25 17.21 -16.11
C GLY A 26 13.36 16.85 -14.92
N VAL A 27 12.13 17.35 -14.87
CA VAL A 27 11.20 17.15 -13.76
C VAL A 27 10.08 16.22 -14.17
N VAL A 28 9.70 15.32 -13.26
CA VAL A 28 8.44 14.58 -13.32
C VAL A 28 7.57 15.05 -12.17
N ILE A 29 6.29 15.19 -12.42
CA ILE A 29 5.28 15.49 -11.40
C ILE A 29 4.42 14.25 -11.23
N ASP A 30 4.53 13.64 -10.05
CA ASP A 30 3.69 12.53 -9.62
C ASP A 30 2.47 13.06 -8.87
N GLU A 31 1.38 12.31 -8.90
CA GLU A 31 0.19 12.58 -8.12
C GLU A 31 0.04 11.56 -6.98
N SER A 32 -0.54 12.02 -5.88
CA SER A 32 -1.11 11.16 -4.85
C SER A 32 -2.55 11.55 -4.59
N SER A 33 -3.39 10.60 -4.16
CA SER A 33 -4.77 10.87 -3.82
C SER A 33 -4.91 12.00 -2.81
N GLY A 34 -5.85 12.90 -3.07
CA GLY A 34 -6.28 13.93 -2.13
C GLY A 34 -7.57 13.53 -1.44
N SER A 35 -7.64 13.70 -0.13
CA SER A 35 -8.86 13.46 0.66
C SER A 35 -10.06 14.37 0.29
N SER A 36 -9.85 15.32 -0.61
CA SER A 36 -10.85 16.26 -1.11
C SER A 36 -11.15 16.08 -2.61
N GLY A 37 -10.76 14.94 -3.20
CA GLY A 37 -10.88 14.71 -4.65
C GLY A 37 -9.87 15.49 -5.50
N VAL A 38 -9.07 16.39 -4.91
CA VAL A 38 -8.01 17.12 -5.61
C VAL A 38 -6.69 16.42 -5.36
N PRO A 39 -5.98 15.95 -6.42
CA PRO A 39 -4.69 15.29 -6.29
C PRO A 39 -3.63 16.20 -5.68
N ASN A 40 -2.73 15.63 -4.88
CA ASN A 40 -1.53 16.33 -4.44
C ASN A 40 -0.39 16.01 -5.39
N ASN A 41 0.31 17.06 -5.83
CA ASN A 41 1.40 16.96 -6.77
C ASN A 41 2.76 16.92 -6.07
N TRP A 42 3.65 16.07 -6.55
CA TRP A 42 4.99 15.83 -6.03
C TRP A 42 6.04 15.98 -7.12
N VAL A 43 7.00 16.86 -6.88
CA VAL A 43 8.07 17.16 -7.84
C VAL A 43 9.22 16.18 -7.63
N ARG A 44 9.69 15.58 -8.72
CA ARG A 44 10.87 14.70 -8.77
C ARG A 44 11.88 15.26 -9.76
N SER A 45 13.06 15.62 -9.28
CA SER A 45 14.14 16.08 -10.15
C SER A 45 14.76 14.93 -10.95
N ALA A 46 15.56 15.27 -11.96
CA ALA A 46 16.32 14.29 -12.74
C ALA A 46 17.31 13.54 -11.85
N GLU A 47 18.01 14.26 -10.99
CA GLU A 47 19.02 13.69 -10.06
C GLU A 47 18.35 12.78 -9.03
N GLU A 48 17.24 13.20 -8.42
CA GLU A 48 16.46 12.37 -7.48
C GLU A 48 16.02 11.06 -8.15
N ARG A 49 15.53 11.14 -9.40
CA ARG A 49 15.11 9.95 -10.15
C ARG A 49 16.28 9.03 -10.52
N GLU A 50 17.46 9.59 -10.80
CA GLU A 50 18.65 8.79 -11.07
C GLU A 50 19.12 8.03 -9.82
N ASP A 51 19.01 8.63 -8.64
CA ASP A 51 19.30 7.95 -7.37
C ASP A 51 18.32 6.81 -7.08
N VAL A 52 17.01 7.06 -7.26
CA VAL A 52 15.97 6.01 -7.13
C VAL A 52 16.18 4.89 -8.14
N LYS A 53 16.53 5.22 -9.38
CA LYS A 53 16.86 4.27 -10.43
C LYS A 53 18.01 3.36 -10.02
N ARG A 54 19.13 3.91 -9.52
CA ARG A 54 20.28 3.13 -9.06
C ARG A 54 19.91 2.16 -7.95
N ILE A 55 19.10 2.58 -6.99
CA ILE A 55 18.62 1.73 -5.88
C ILE A 55 17.77 0.58 -6.43
N LEU A 56 16.81 0.87 -7.30
CA LEU A 56 15.94 -0.14 -7.90
C LEU A 56 16.72 -1.14 -8.75
N GLN A 57 17.67 -0.66 -9.54
CA GLN A 57 18.55 -1.51 -10.36
C GLN A 57 19.46 -2.39 -9.50
N LEU A 58 20.02 -1.84 -8.41
CA LEU A 58 20.80 -2.62 -7.46
C LEU A 58 19.96 -3.71 -6.79
N ASN A 59 18.76 -3.39 -6.32
CA ASN A 59 17.84 -4.37 -5.74
C ASN A 59 17.47 -5.46 -6.75
N TYR A 60 17.19 -5.08 -8.00
CA TYR A 60 16.96 -6.03 -9.08
C TYR A 60 18.14 -6.99 -9.27
N GLN A 61 19.36 -6.46 -9.37
CA GLN A 61 20.58 -7.26 -9.56
C GLN A 61 20.88 -8.20 -8.38
N LEU A 62 20.63 -7.74 -7.15
CA LEU A 62 20.84 -8.55 -5.95
C LEU A 62 19.86 -9.73 -5.86
N ILE A 63 18.61 -9.53 -6.30
CA ILE A 63 17.56 -10.53 -6.20
C ILE A 63 17.61 -11.49 -7.39
N TYR A 64 17.72 -10.97 -8.61
CA TYR A 64 17.52 -11.76 -9.83
C TYR A 64 18.80 -12.17 -10.53
N ARG A 65 19.91 -11.50 -10.33
CA ARG A 65 21.27 -11.80 -10.87
C ARG A 65 21.35 -12.07 -12.37
N ASP A 66 20.23 -12.17 -13.07
CA ASP A 66 20.13 -12.46 -14.50
C ASP A 66 19.84 -11.19 -15.28
N SER A 67 20.62 -10.97 -16.33
CA SER A 67 20.28 -10.02 -17.38
C SER A 67 19.24 -10.65 -18.31
N GLY A 68 18.21 -9.91 -18.72
CA GLY A 68 17.30 -10.33 -19.78
C GLY A 68 15.93 -10.84 -19.34
N CYS A 69 15.53 -10.58 -18.11
CA CYS A 69 14.11 -10.77 -17.72
C CYS A 69 13.21 -9.85 -18.54
N MET A 70 12.02 -10.34 -18.87
CA MET A 70 10.94 -9.50 -19.37
C MET A 70 10.20 -8.89 -18.17
N LEU A 71 10.28 -7.57 -18.07
CA LEU A 71 9.72 -6.77 -16.96
C LEU A 71 8.33 -6.31 -17.35
N LEU A 72 7.29 -6.84 -16.70
CA LEU A 72 5.90 -6.54 -16.98
C LEU A 72 5.34 -5.61 -15.92
N ASN A 73 5.31 -4.31 -16.20
CA ASN A 73 4.79 -3.32 -15.27
C ASN A 73 3.28 -3.20 -15.39
N CYS A 74 2.56 -3.78 -14.41
CA CYS A 74 1.10 -3.75 -14.28
C CYS A 74 0.62 -2.73 -13.22
N PHE A 75 1.47 -1.87 -12.68
CA PHE A 75 1.00 -0.75 -11.88
C PHE A 75 0.28 0.29 -12.74
N ALA A 76 -0.60 1.07 -12.12
CA ALA A 76 -1.26 2.18 -12.81
C ALA A 76 -0.23 3.17 -13.40
N LEU A 77 -0.44 3.52 -14.64
CA LEU A 77 0.40 4.45 -15.42
C LEU A 77 -0.22 5.86 -15.41
N GLY A 78 0.41 6.80 -16.09
CA GLY A 78 -0.02 8.19 -16.13
C GLY A 78 0.61 9.00 -15.00
N PRO A 79 -0.15 9.78 -14.21
CA PRO A 79 0.42 10.62 -13.15
C PRO A 79 0.83 9.83 -11.90
N TRP A 80 0.52 8.54 -11.83
CA TRP A 80 0.78 7.70 -10.66
C TRP A 80 2.26 7.38 -10.49
N ALA A 81 2.81 7.72 -9.34
CA ALA A 81 4.23 7.61 -9.03
C ALA A 81 4.79 6.20 -9.28
N THR A 82 4.12 5.14 -8.83
CA THR A 82 4.66 3.79 -8.84
C THR A 82 4.90 3.27 -10.25
N GLY A 83 3.88 3.31 -11.12
CA GLY A 83 3.98 2.75 -12.48
C GLY A 83 5.01 3.49 -13.33
N MET A 84 5.02 4.81 -13.28
CA MET A 84 5.98 5.61 -14.03
C MET A 84 7.41 5.42 -13.54
N ASN A 85 7.64 5.45 -12.22
CA ASN A 85 8.98 5.30 -11.66
C ASN A 85 9.56 3.90 -11.89
N VAL A 86 8.75 2.83 -11.76
CA VAL A 86 9.18 1.46 -12.11
C VAL A 86 9.61 1.39 -13.57
N SER A 87 8.81 1.94 -14.51
CA SER A 87 9.14 1.93 -15.92
C SER A 87 10.44 2.68 -16.23
N MET A 88 10.56 3.90 -15.73
CA MET A 88 11.74 4.74 -16.00
C MET A 88 13.01 4.21 -15.34
N SER A 89 12.90 3.51 -14.21
CA SER A 89 14.06 3.03 -13.47
C SER A 89 14.61 1.71 -14.00
N LEU A 90 13.74 0.83 -14.50
CA LEU A 90 14.13 -0.54 -14.84
C LEU A 90 14.31 -0.80 -16.35
N VAL A 91 14.07 0.19 -17.20
CA VAL A 91 14.18 0.05 -18.65
C VAL A 91 15.58 -0.42 -19.12
N ASP A 92 16.62 -0.09 -18.37
CA ASP A 92 18.01 -0.42 -18.75
C ASP A 92 18.47 -1.80 -18.26
N VAL A 93 17.68 -2.50 -17.43
CA VAL A 93 18.11 -3.78 -16.83
C VAL A 93 17.36 -4.99 -17.40
N GLY A 94 16.37 -4.79 -18.25
CA GLY A 94 15.62 -5.88 -18.88
C GLY A 94 14.74 -5.39 -20.02
N ILE A 95 13.96 -6.30 -20.58
CA ILE A 95 12.99 -5.99 -21.64
C ILE A 95 11.71 -5.48 -20.98
N LEU A 96 11.52 -4.18 -20.94
CA LEU A 96 10.39 -3.57 -20.25
C LEU A 96 9.15 -3.48 -21.13
N LYS A 97 7.99 -3.90 -20.61
CA LYS A 97 6.67 -3.60 -21.15
C LYS A 97 5.78 -3.01 -20.06
N SER A 98 5.38 -1.75 -20.23
CA SER A 98 4.45 -1.05 -19.35
C SER A 98 3.02 -1.33 -19.81
N ILE A 99 2.34 -2.22 -19.07
CA ILE A 99 1.00 -2.74 -19.43
C ILE A 99 -0.10 -1.93 -18.73
N GLY A 100 0.17 -1.49 -17.50
CA GLY A 100 -0.88 -1.03 -16.61
C GLY A 100 -1.70 -2.20 -16.03
N PRO A 101 -2.71 -1.93 -15.20
CA PRO A 101 -3.55 -2.97 -14.57
C PRO A 101 -4.61 -3.50 -15.55
N ASP A 102 -4.17 -4.14 -16.63
CA ASP A 102 -5.00 -4.68 -17.71
C ASP A 102 -4.70 -6.17 -17.89
N GLN A 103 -5.59 -7.02 -17.40
CA GLN A 103 -5.46 -8.48 -17.42
C GLN A 103 -5.33 -9.00 -18.84
N LYS A 104 -6.17 -8.51 -19.78
CA LYS A 104 -6.16 -8.97 -21.16
C LYS A 104 -4.85 -8.65 -21.88
N LYS A 105 -4.28 -7.46 -21.61
CA LYS A 105 -2.97 -7.11 -22.16
C LYS A 105 -1.86 -7.96 -21.57
N LEU A 106 -1.96 -8.33 -20.28
CA LEU A 106 -1.00 -9.22 -19.62
C LEU A 106 -1.07 -10.62 -20.24
N GLU A 107 -2.27 -11.21 -20.42
CA GLU A 107 -2.48 -12.48 -21.14
C GLU A 107 -1.86 -12.46 -22.54
N ASN A 108 -2.27 -11.48 -23.36
CA ASN A 108 -1.76 -11.35 -24.72
C ASN A 108 -0.25 -11.19 -24.77
N THR A 109 0.36 -10.58 -23.74
CA THR A 109 1.82 -10.44 -23.66
C THR A 109 2.48 -11.80 -23.41
N LEU A 110 1.98 -12.56 -22.44
CA LEU A 110 2.49 -13.90 -22.13
C LEU A 110 2.34 -14.85 -23.33
N GLU A 111 1.20 -14.80 -24.05
CA GLU A 111 0.99 -15.59 -25.27
C GLU A 111 1.95 -15.18 -26.39
N THR A 112 2.13 -13.88 -26.60
CA THR A 112 2.97 -13.36 -27.70
C THR A 112 4.43 -13.70 -27.53
N PHE A 113 4.97 -13.56 -26.31
CA PHE A 113 6.40 -13.79 -26.04
C PHE A 113 6.70 -15.23 -25.60
N GLY A 114 5.69 -15.99 -25.17
CA GLY A 114 5.79 -17.42 -24.91
C GLY A 114 6.53 -17.75 -23.61
N ARG A 115 7.12 -18.95 -23.55
CA ARG A 115 7.63 -19.58 -22.32
C ARG A 115 9.14 -19.49 -22.15
N ASP A 116 9.84 -19.03 -23.17
CA ASP A 116 11.31 -19.02 -23.17
C ASP A 116 11.90 -17.90 -22.31
N TYR A 117 11.10 -16.86 -22.03
CA TYR A 117 11.50 -15.76 -21.20
C TYR A 117 11.27 -16.05 -19.70
N ARG A 118 12.10 -15.45 -18.86
CA ARG A 118 11.79 -15.24 -17.46
C ARG A 118 11.06 -13.90 -17.32
N TYR A 119 9.93 -13.90 -16.65
CA TYR A 119 9.11 -12.73 -16.47
C TYR A 119 9.22 -12.22 -15.04
N LEU A 120 9.38 -10.92 -14.85
CA LEU A 120 9.22 -10.25 -13.58
C LEU A 120 8.01 -9.32 -13.67
N VAL A 121 6.96 -9.70 -12.97
CA VAL A 121 5.70 -8.96 -12.95
C VAL A 121 5.68 -7.99 -11.77
N PHE A 122 5.22 -6.76 -12.01
CA PHE A 122 5.02 -5.75 -11.00
C PHE A 122 3.54 -5.39 -10.95
N GLY A 123 2.92 -5.35 -9.77
CA GLY A 123 1.51 -4.99 -9.68
C GLY A 123 0.98 -4.93 -8.25
N TYR A 124 -0.27 -4.49 -8.14
CA TYR A 124 -0.98 -4.52 -6.86
C TYR A 124 -1.40 -5.94 -6.51
N PRO A 125 -1.28 -6.37 -5.24
CA PRO A 125 -1.63 -7.74 -4.84
C PRO A 125 -3.00 -8.20 -5.32
N PRO A 126 -4.09 -7.42 -5.17
CA PRO A 126 -5.41 -7.87 -5.60
C PRO A 126 -5.58 -7.95 -7.11
N PHE A 127 -4.94 -7.05 -7.88
CA PHE A 127 -4.94 -7.14 -9.34
C PHE A 127 -4.29 -8.45 -9.80
N ILE A 128 -3.15 -8.79 -9.23
CA ILE A 128 -2.43 -10.03 -9.56
C ILE A 128 -3.24 -11.25 -9.14
N LYS A 129 -3.89 -11.22 -7.97
CA LYS A 129 -4.80 -12.29 -7.53
C LYS A 129 -5.92 -12.49 -8.54
N SER A 130 -6.63 -11.42 -8.90
CA SER A 130 -7.70 -11.48 -9.90
C SER A 130 -7.20 -12.05 -11.23
N PHE A 131 -6.01 -11.66 -11.67
CA PHE A 131 -5.40 -12.19 -12.89
C PHE A 131 -5.17 -13.70 -12.81
N VAL A 132 -4.52 -14.20 -11.75
CA VAL A 132 -4.22 -15.64 -11.64
C VAL A 132 -5.47 -16.49 -11.47
N ASP A 133 -6.52 -15.94 -10.87
CA ASP A 133 -7.78 -16.66 -10.62
C ASP A 133 -8.70 -16.70 -11.84
N THR A 134 -8.58 -15.74 -12.76
CA THR A 134 -9.51 -15.61 -13.91
C THR A 134 -8.89 -15.92 -15.26
N THR A 135 -7.56 -15.93 -15.36
CA THR A 135 -6.88 -16.22 -16.63
C THR A 135 -7.11 -17.64 -17.10
N ARG A 136 -7.18 -17.81 -18.43
CA ARG A 136 -7.25 -19.13 -19.06
C ARG A 136 -5.89 -19.75 -19.34
N LEU A 137 -4.81 -19.00 -19.12
CA LEU A 137 -3.45 -19.47 -19.34
C LEU A 137 -3.03 -20.46 -18.26
N ASP A 138 -2.35 -21.52 -18.64
CA ASP A 138 -1.63 -22.37 -17.68
C ASP A 138 -0.33 -21.64 -17.24
N LEU A 139 -0.47 -20.81 -16.22
CA LEU A 139 0.61 -19.96 -15.71
C LEU A 139 1.80 -20.76 -15.19
N LYS A 140 1.61 -22.02 -14.79
CA LYS A 140 2.70 -22.89 -14.31
C LYS A 140 3.72 -23.22 -15.36
N GLN A 141 3.39 -23.00 -16.64
CA GLN A 141 4.32 -23.19 -17.76
C GLN A 141 5.25 -22.01 -17.99
N TYR A 142 5.04 -20.87 -17.30
CA TYR A 142 5.87 -19.68 -17.42
C TYR A 142 6.80 -19.55 -16.20
N ARG A 143 8.00 -19.06 -16.43
CA ARG A 143 8.94 -18.74 -15.35
C ARG A 143 8.70 -17.31 -14.90
N MET A 144 7.89 -17.14 -13.84
CA MET A 144 7.44 -15.83 -13.38
C MET A 144 7.89 -15.56 -11.94
N ASP A 145 8.29 -14.33 -11.69
CA ASP A 145 8.53 -13.73 -10.39
C ASP A 145 7.61 -12.54 -10.21
N LEU A 146 7.32 -12.17 -8.97
CA LEU A 146 6.37 -11.11 -8.65
C LEU A 146 6.92 -10.14 -7.60
N ILE A 147 6.84 -8.85 -7.91
CA ILE A 147 7.00 -7.77 -6.93
C ILE A 147 5.68 -7.03 -6.80
N VAL A 148 5.15 -7.02 -5.59
CA VAL A 148 3.93 -6.29 -5.26
C VAL A 148 4.23 -5.03 -4.44
N GLY A 149 3.35 -4.04 -4.51
CA GLY A 149 3.47 -2.79 -3.75
C GLY A 149 2.16 -2.02 -3.75
N GLY A 150 2.18 -0.86 -3.09
CA GLY A 150 1.01 0.00 -2.95
C GLY A 150 0.14 -0.34 -1.74
N GLU A 151 0.10 -1.62 -1.36
CA GLU A 151 -0.50 -2.10 -0.12
C GLU A 151 0.22 -3.36 0.40
N GLY A 152 -0.05 -3.73 1.66
CA GLY A 152 0.52 -4.93 2.25
C GLY A 152 -0.06 -6.21 1.64
N ILE A 153 0.71 -7.29 1.70
CA ILE A 153 0.27 -8.63 1.30
C ILE A 153 0.12 -9.52 2.52
N SER A 154 -1.00 -10.24 2.60
CA SER A 154 -1.18 -11.28 3.62
C SER A 154 -0.39 -12.55 3.27
N GLU A 155 -0.02 -13.35 4.27
CA GLU A 155 0.67 -14.62 3.98
C GLU A 155 -0.24 -15.67 3.30
N PRO A 156 -1.56 -15.75 3.56
CA PRO A 156 -2.46 -16.57 2.75
C PRO A 156 -2.45 -16.17 1.26
N LEU A 157 -2.55 -14.87 0.95
CA LEU A 157 -2.47 -14.39 -0.44
C LEU A 157 -1.09 -14.67 -1.05
N ARG A 158 0.00 -14.46 -0.31
CA ARG A 158 1.34 -14.83 -0.77
C ARG A 158 1.44 -16.31 -1.10
N ALA A 159 0.92 -17.18 -0.22
CA ALA A 159 0.93 -18.63 -0.44
C ALA A 159 0.11 -19.03 -1.68
N HIS A 160 -1.03 -18.36 -1.92
CA HIS A 160 -1.83 -18.54 -3.13
C HIS A 160 -1.03 -18.16 -4.39
N LEU A 161 -0.42 -16.98 -4.40
CA LEU A 161 0.37 -16.49 -5.55
C LEU A 161 1.62 -17.32 -5.82
N LEU A 162 2.25 -17.90 -4.79
CA LEU A 162 3.41 -18.80 -4.93
C LEU A 162 3.08 -20.12 -5.66
N GLN A 163 1.80 -20.40 -5.95
CA GLN A 163 1.44 -21.52 -6.83
C GLN A 163 1.74 -21.22 -8.31
N TYR A 164 1.89 -19.94 -8.66
CA TYR A 164 2.08 -19.44 -10.02
C TYR A 164 3.41 -18.71 -10.22
N PHE A 165 3.93 -18.08 -9.18
CA PHE A 165 5.18 -17.32 -9.19
C PHE A 165 6.26 -18.03 -8.37
N GLN A 166 7.51 -17.98 -8.83
CA GLN A 166 8.65 -18.57 -8.11
C GLN A 166 8.96 -17.76 -6.84
N THR A 167 8.85 -16.45 -6.92
CA THR A 167 9.03 -15.53 -5.80
C THR A 167 7.88 -14.53 -5.74
N VAL A 168 7.51 -14.12 -4.52
CA VAL A 168 6.52 -13.04 -4.27
C VAL A 168 7.10 -12.14 -3.19
N ILE A 169 7.51 -10.94 -3.58
CA ILE A 169 8.18 -9.96 -2.73
C ILE A 169 7.33 -8.69 -2.67
N SER A 170 7.16 -8.11 -1.48
CA SER A 170 6.49 -6.83 -1.31
C SER A 170 7.51 -5.70 -1.17
N SER A 171 7.16 -4.54 -1.73
CA SER A 171 7.91 -3.29 -1.62
C SER A 171 7.04 -2.25 -0.92
N TYR A 172 7.63 -1.55 0.05
CA TYR A 172 7.01 -0.45 0.75
C TYR A 172 7.49 0.89 0.18
N GLY A 173 6.55 1.78 -0.06
CA GLY A 173 6.77 3.14 -0.50
C GLY A 173 5.48 3.94 -0.47
N ALA A 174 5.59 5.23 -0.69
CA ALA A 174 4.46 6.14 -0.75
C ALA A 174 4.70 7.23 -1.80
N SER A 175 3.67 7.60 -2.56
CA SER A 175 3.75 8.69 -3.53
C SER A 175 4.20 10.01 -2.90
N ASP A 176 3.84 10.24 -1.63
CA ASP A 176 4.21 11.41 -0.86
C ASP A 176 5.73 11.47 -0.56
N LEU A 177 6.39 10.33 -0.50
CA LEU A 177 7.83 10.20 -0.28
C LEU A 177 8.54 9.70 -1.53
N GLU A 178 8.70 8.40 -1.62
CA GLU A 178 9.30 7.69 -2.75
C GLU A 178 8.73 6.28 -2.85
N ILE A 179 8.86 5.67 -4.01
CA ILE A 179 8.63 4.23 -4.17
C ILE A 179 9.85 3.46 -3.64
N ASN A 180 9.63 2.25 -3.16
CA ASN A 180 10.69 1.31 -2.78
C ASN A 180 11.61 1.84 -1.64
N ILE A 181 11.04 2.48 -0.62
CA ILE A 181 11.76 2.87 0.60
C ILE A 181 12.26 1.62 1.34
N GLY A 182 11.43 0.58 1.38
CA GLY A 182 11.76 -0.71 1.94
C GLY A 182 11.36 -1.86 1.02
N VAL A 183 12.10 -2.95 1.07
CA VAL A 183 11.83 -4.15 0.28
C VAL A 183 11.90 -5.39 1.18
N GLU A 184 10.98 -6.32 0.96
CA GLU A 184 11.08 -7.63 1.61
C GLU A 184 12.28 -8.41 1.07
N THR A 185 12.88 -9.16 1.96
CA THR A 185 13.96 -10.11 1.66
C THR A 185 13.58 -11.49 2.20
N GLU A 186 14.33 -12.51 1.83
CA GLU A 186 14.14 -13.85 2.38
C GLU A 186 14.12 -13.83 3.92
N LEU A 187 15.00 -13.04 4.53
CA LEU A 187 15.05 -12.85 5.99
C LEU A 187 13.74 -12.29 6.53
N THR A 188 13.24 -11.20 5.96
CA THR A 188 12.04 -10.52 6.50
C THR A 188 10.76 -11.32 6.28
N ILE A 189 10.66 -12.05 5.17
CA ILE A 189 9.54 -12.97 4.89
C ILE A 189 9.56 -14.14 5.87
N SER A 190 10.73 -14.78 6.06
CA SER A 190 10.89 -15.90 6.99
C SER A 190 10.64 -15.48 8.44
N LEU A 191 11.15 -14.31 8.84
CA LEU A 191 10.90 -13.72 10.15
C LEU A 191 9.40 -13.48 10.39
N ARG A 192 8.69 -12.90 9.42
CA ARG A 192 7.25 -12.67 9.53
C ARG A 192 6.48 -13.97 9.68
N ARG A 193 6.81 -14.99 8.88
CA ARG A 193 6.21 -16.32 8.98
C ARG A 193 6.49 -17.01 10.32
N LEU A 194 7.69 -16.84 10.86
CA LEU A 194 8.03 -17.32 12.19
C LEU A 194 7.16 -16.64 13.26
N CYS A 195 7.06 -15.30 13.22
CA CYS A 195 6.24 -14.53 14.15
C CYS A 195 4.73 -14.83 14.05
N MET A 196 4.23 -15.23 12.89
CA MET A 196 2.85 -15.71 12.75
C MET A 196 2.59 -17.01 13.51
N LYS A 197 3.62 -17.85 13.67
CA LYS A 197 3.55 -19.12 14.42
C LYS A 197 3.87 -18.91 15.90
N ASP A 198 4.68 -17.92 16.23
CA ASP A 198 5.11 -17.58 17.59
C ASP A 198 4.67 -16.14 17.92
N ARG A 199 3.49 -16.01 18.53
CA ARG A 199 2.90 -14.72 18.92
C ARG A 199 3.72 -14.02 20.00
N GLU A 200 4.34 -14.78 20.91
CA GLU A 200 5.22 -14.22 21.94
C GLU A 200 6.46 -13.57 21.32
N LEU A 201 7.06 -14.22 20.32
CA LEU A 201 8.15 -13.64 19.55
C LEU A 201 7.72 -12.38 18.83
N SER A 202 6.55 -12.37 18.20
CA SER A 202 5.99 -11.18 17.54
C SER A 202 5.80 -10.05 18.53
N GLN A 203 5.19 -10.30 19.69
CA GLN A 203 5.02 -9.33 20.77
C GLN A 203 6.35 -8.75 21.24
N ARG A 204 7.37 -9.59 21.39
CA ARG A 204 8.69 -9.20 21.85
C ARG A 204 9.46 -8.35 20.83
N LEU A 205 9.41 -8.73 19.55
CA LEU A 205 10.13 -8.02 18.48
C LEU A 205 9.45 -6.72 18.08
N PHE A 206 8.13 -6.72 18.02
CA PHE A 206 7.36 -5.67 17.39
C PHE A 206 6.32 -5.00 18.31
N GLY A 207 6.14 -5.49 19.53
CA GLY A 207 5.17 -4.95 20.48
C GLY A 207 3.72 -5.36 20.24
N ARG A 208 3.47 -6.31 19.31
CA ARG A 208 2.13 -6.84 18.99
C ARG A 208 2.19 -8.33 18.68
N GLU A 209 1.14 -9.06 19.01
CA GLU A 209 1.00 -10.50 18.73
C GLU A 209 0.88 -10.81 17.23
N VAL A 210 0.21 -9.91 16.48
CA VAL A 210 0.10 -10.01 15.02
C VAL A 210 1.30 -9.30 14.40
N PRO A 211 2.13 -10.03 13.62
CA PRO A 211 3.32 -9.43 13.04
C PRO A 211 2.97 -8.41 11.94
N PRO A 212 3.73 -7.31 11.86
CA PRO A 212 3.59 -6.30 10.80
C PRO A 212 4.11 -6.81 9.45
N MET A 213 3.97 -5.98 8.42
CA MET A 213 4.84 -6.08 7.26
C MET A 213 6.26 -5.71 7.66
N ILE A 214 7.25 -6.47 7.18
CA ILE A 214 8.65 -6.33 7.59
C ILE A 214 9.52 -6.16 6.33
N PHE A 215 10.33 -5.10 6.33
CA PHE A 215 11.18 -4.74 5.20
C PHE A 215 12.61 -4.49 5.65
N GLN A 216 13.57 -4.56 4.73
CA GLN A 216 14.87 -3.93 4.89
C GLN A 216 14.90 -2.61 4.13
N TYR A 217 15.62 -1.61 4.66
CA TYR A 217 15.72 -0.29 4.03
C TYR A 217 17.15 0.27 4.11
N ASN A 218 17.49 1.21 3.22
CA ASN A 218 18.78 1.87 3.21
C ASN A 218 18.82 3.05 4.18
N ALA A 219 19.47 2.89 5.32
CA ALA A 219 19.60 3.96 6.33
C ALA A 219 20.54 5.12 5.91
N LEU A 220 21.24 5.00 4.79
CA LEU A 220 22.02 6.12 4.24
C LEU A 220 21.13 7.12 3.50
N ASP A 221 20.02 6.64 2.91
CA ASP A 221 19.08 7.47 2.17
C ASP A 221 17.89 7.92 3.03
N TYR A 222 17.47 7.08 3.99
CA TYR A 222 16.26 7.30 4.78
C TYR A 222 16.56 7.34 6.25
N ILE A 223 16.34 8.50 6.88
CA ILE A 223 16.30 8.63 8.33
C ILE A 223 14.85 8.45 8.75
N ILE A 224 14.57 7.39 9.50
CA ILE A 224 13.23 7.03 9.94
C ILE A 224 13.18 7.13 11.46
N GLU A 225 12.35 8.05 11.97
CA GLU A 225 12.07 8.27 13.37
C GLU A 225 10.68 7.71 13.71
N THR A 226 10.38 7.56 15.00
CA THR A 226 9.05 7.14 15.46
C THR A 226 8.54 8.14 16.50
N THR A 227 7.27 8.58 16.39
CA THR A 227 6.63 9.40 17.42
C THR A 227 6.32 8.58 18.67
N PRO A 228 6.00 9.22 19.82
CA PRO A 228 5.54 8.51 21.02
C PRO A 228 4.29 7.64 20.75
N GLU A 229 3.46 8.03 19.80
CA GLU A 229 2.25 7.31 19.38
C GLU A 229 2.53 6.15 18.42
N GLY A 230 3.81 5.97 18.00
CA GLY A 230 4.25 4.92 17.10
C GLY A 230 4.11 5.24 15.61
N GLU A 231 3.92 6.51 15.23
CA GLU A 231 3.89 6.92 13.84
C GLU A 231 5.29 7.10 13.26
N LEU A 232 5.47 6.66 12.02
CA LEU A 232 6.72 6.76 11.29
C LEU A 232 6.92 8.17 10.70
N ILE A 233 8.08 8.73 10.91
CA ILE A 233 8.50 10.03 10.37
C ILE A 233 9.71 9.81 9.48
N PHE A 234 9.62 10.29 8.24
CA PHE A 234 10.64 10.08 7.23
C PHE A 234 11.39 11.36 6.89
N THR A 235 12.71 11.28 6.85
CA THR A 235 13.57 12.27 6.22
C THR A 235 14.34 11.60 5.10
N ILE A 236 14.25 12.15 3.88
CA ILE A 236 15.07 11.71 2.75
C ILE A 236 16.39 12.47 2.81
N GLY A 237 17.46 11.75 3.10
CA GLY A 237 18.80 12.30 3.38
C GLY A 237 19.62 12.67 2.13
N ARG A 238 19.01 12.73 0.95
CA ARG A 238 19.70 13.03 -0.31
C ARG A 238 19.62 14.51 -0.67
N GLN A 239 20.74 15.08 -1.14
CA GLN A 239 20.82 16.48 -1.58
C GLN A 239 20.19 16.72 -2.97
N THR A 240 19.86 15.66 -3.70
CA THR A 240 19.34 15.68 -5.06
C THR A 240 17.86 16.00 -5.15
N SER A 241 17.14 16.00 -4.04
CA SER A 241 15.69 16.20 -3.98
C SER A 241 15.30 17.63 -4.34
N ALA A 242 14.52 17.83 -5.39
CA ALA A 242 14.01 19.15 -5.77
C ALA A 242 13.00 19.70 -4.75
N ALA A 243 12.22 18.83 -4.13
CA ALA A 243 11.26 19.13 -3.07
C ALA A 243 11.56 18.28 -1.83
N PRO A 244 12.42 18.77 -0.92
CA PRO A 244 12.91 17.99 0.22
C PRO A 244 11.78 17.51 1.14
N LYS A 245 11.91 16.27 1.61
CA LYS A 245 11.02 15.68 2.61
C LYS A 245 11.81 15.55 3.91
N ILE A 246 11.53 16.46 4.84
CA ILE A 246 12.22 16.54 6.12
C ILE A 246 11.19 16.31 7.23
N ARG A 247 11.41 15.24 8.03
CA ARG A 247 10.53 14.81 9.12
C ARG A 247 9.05 14.76 8.70
N TYR A 248 8.81 14.11 7.54
CA TYR A 248 7.47 13.99 6.95
C TYR A 248 6.74 12.78 7.55
N ASN A 249 5.56 13.02 8.10
CA ASN A 249 4.69 12.03 8.69
C ASN A 249 3.62 11.60 7.70
N LEU A 250 3.62 10.31 7.35
CA LEU A 250 2.59 9.67 6.53
C LEU A 250 1.40 9.17 7.33
N HIS A 251 1.49 9.21 8.66
CA HIS A 251 0.57 8.53 9.59
C HIS A 251 0.61 7.00 9.51
N ASP A 252 1.70 6.43 9.03
CA ASP A 252 1.94 4.98 9.10
C ASP A 252 2.44 4.59 10.50
N LEU A 253 1.84 3.58 11.11
CA LEU A 253 2.27 3.01 12.39
C LEU A 253 3.36 1.97 12.15
N GLY A 254 4.44 2.03 12.95
CA GLY A 254 5.54 1.10 12.79
C GLY A 254 6.75 1.45 13.64
N GLY A 255 7.89 0.99 13.18
CA GLY A 255 9.16 1.29 13.83
C GLY A 255 10.34 0.75 13.02
N THR A 256 11.53 0.97 13.56
CA THR A 256 12.77 0.45 12.99
C THR A 256 13.59 -0.28 14.03
N MET A 257 14.41 -1.21 13.59
CA MET A 257 15.48 -1.81 14.42
C MET A 257 16.71 -2.08 13.57
N THR A 258 17.87 -2.00 14.16
CA THR A 258 19.12 -2.37 13.48
C THR A 258 19.17 -3.88 13.28
N HIS A 259 19.93 -4.33 12.28
CA HIS A 259 20.20 -5.75 12.10
C HIS A 259 20.82 -6.40 13.36
N GLN A 260 21.68 -5.67 14.07
CA GLN A 260 22.30 -6.14 15.32
C GLN A 260 21.28 -6.32 16.45
N GLN A 261 20.32 -5.40 16.60
CA GLN A 261 19.23 -5.55 17.56
C GLN A 261 18.38 -6.78 17.25
N LEU A 262 17.98 -6.96 15.97
CA LEU A 262 17.22 -8.12 15.54
C LEU A 262 17.98 -9.42 15.88
N THR A 263 19.25 -9.54 15.47
CA THR A 263 20.04 -10.76 15.72
C THR A 263 20.23 -11.04 17.20
N GLY A 264 20.45 -10.02 18.02
CA GLY A 264 20.55 -10.15 19.47
C GLY A 264 19.25 -10.64 20.12
N MET A 265 18.09 -10.12 19.68
CA MET A 265 16.79 -10.54 20.19
C MET A 265 16.45 -11.98 19.78
N LEU A 266 16.74 -12.39 18.55
CA LEU A 266 16.55 -13.77 18.08
C LEU A 266 17.47 -14.75 18.82
N ALA A 267 18.76 -14.41 18.96
CA ALA A 267 19.74 -15.23 19.67
C ALA A 267 19.33 -15.47 21.13
N SER A 268 18.70 -14.49 21.80
CA SER A 268 18.19 -14.65 23.17
C SER A 268 17.04 -15.67 23.30
N LYS A 269 16.44 -16.08 22.18
CA LYS A 269 15.44 -17.17 22.07
C LYS A 269 16.05 -18.46 21.45
N GLY A 270 17.37 -18.49 21.24
CA GLY A 270 18.06 -19.62 20.63
C GLY A 270 17.86 -19.74 19.11
N ILE A 271 17.44 -18.65 18.46
CA ILE A 271 17.21 -18.61 17.02
C ILE A 271 18.41 -17.94 16.34
N ASP A 272 19.08 -18.63 15.44
CA ASP A 272 20.10 -18.02 14.59
C ASP A 272 19.44 -17.37 13.37
N VAL A 273 19.80 -16.14 13.07
CA VAL A 273 19.31 -15.43 11.88
C VAL A 273 19.64 -16.18 10.58
N PHE A 274 20.75 -16.93 10.57
CA PHE A 274 21.15 -17.75 9.42
C PHE A 274 20.26 -18.98 9.20
N ASP A 275 19.53 -19.42 10.22
CA ASP A 275 18.52 -20.49 10.08
C ASP A 275 17.24 -19.98 9.37
N LEU A 276 16.99 -18.67 9.44
CA LEU A 276 15.85 -18.05 8.76
C LEU A 276 16.14 -17.78 7.28
N ALA A 277 17.32 -17.27 6.99
CA ALA A 277 17.77 -16.98 5.64
C ALA A 277 19.27 -16.68 5.63
N ARG A 278 19.92 -16.87 4.49
CA ARG A 278 21.29 -16.35 4.29
C ARG A 278 21.18 -14.85 4.00
N PRO A 279 21.48 -13.97 4.95
CA PRO A 279 21.32 -12.53 4.77
C PRO A 279 22.28 -12.05 3.68
N GLN A 280 21.72 -11.46 2.62
CA GLN A 280 22.52 -10.82 1.57
C GLN A 280 23.00 -9.45 1.99
N SER A 281 22.29 -8.83 2.95
CA SER A 281 22.63 -7.51 3.49
C SER A 281 22.36 -7.43 5.00
N ARG A 282 23.07 -6.50 5.68
CA ARG A 282 22.85 -6.17 7.09
C ARG A 282 22.08 -4.86 7.23
N PHE A 283 21.24 -4.52 6.27
CA PHE A 283 20.37 -3.35 6.34
C PHE A 283 19.43 -3.43 7.54
N PRO A 284 19.10 -2.29 8.14
CA PRO A 284 18.15 -2.24 9.23
C PRO A 284 16.76 -2.67 8.77
N ILE A 285 15.93 -3.00 9.72
CA ILE A 285 14.56 -3.45 9.56
C ILE A 285 13.64 -2.25 9.74
N LEU A 286 12.69 -2.12 8.81
CA LEU A 286 11.51 -1.27 8.92
C LEU A 286 10.28 -2.19 9.04
N PHE A 287 9.43 -1.94 10.02
CA PHE A 287 8.17 -2.67 10.13
C PHE A 287 6.99 -1.71 10.16
N VAL A 288 5.91 -2.11 9.47
CA VAL A 288 4.73 -1.27 9.22
C VAL A 288 3.45 -2.05 9.53
N TYR A 289 2.62 -1.49 10.42
CA TYR A 289 1.33 -2.08 10.81
C TYR A 289 0.16 -1.61 9.93
N GLY A 290 0.26 -0.44 9.34
CA GLY A 290 -0.80 0.27 8.64
C GLY A 290 -0.88 1.72 9.10
N ARG A 291 -2.01 2.38 8.87
CA ARG A 291 -2.15 3.82 9.09
C ARG A 291 -2.84 4.15 10.41
N SER A 292 -2.45 5.27 11.03
CA SER A 292 -3.07 5.83 12.23
C SER A 292 -4.19 6.82 11.91
N ASP A 293 -4.17 7.43 10.71
CA ASP A 293 -5.13 8.44 10.27
C ASP A 293 -6.49 7.86 9.82
N LEU A 294 -6.74 6.61 10.22
CA LEU A 294 -7.99 5.92 9.94
C LEU A 294 -8.28 5.69 8.44
N THR A 295 -7.27 5.81 7.59
CA THR A 295 -7.39 5.46 6.17
C THR A 295 -7.46 3.95 6.00
N VAL A 296 -8.39 3.49 5.19
CA VAL A 296 -8.56 2.07 4.86
C VAL A 296 -7.98 1.81 3.48
N PRO A 297 -6.94 0.94 3.35
CA PRO A 297 -6.41 0.55 2.05
C PRO A 297 -7.39 -0.41 1.35
N PHE A 298 -7.62 -0.15 0.07
CA PHE A 298 -8.51 -0.97 -0.74
C PHE A 298 -8.02 -1.03 -2.19
N TYR A 299 -7.44 -2.15 -2.62
CA TYR A 299 -6.88 -2.35 -3.97
C TYR A 299 -5.87 -1.27 -4.42
N GLY A 300 -5.09 -0.73 -3.48
CA GLY A 300 -4.16 0.38 -3.72
C GLY A 300 -4.79 1.77 -3.60
N ALA A 301 -6.12 1.89 -3.59
CA ALA A 301 -6.81 3.11 -3.21
C ALA A 301 -6.77 3.31 -1.70
N LYS A 302 -6.88 4.56 -1.28
CA LYS A 302 -7.04 4.95 0.13
C LYS A 302 -8.44 5.48 0.33
N VAL A 303 -9.28 4.75 1.08
CA VAL A 303 -10.63 5.19 1.44
C VAL A 303 -10.56 5.90 2.80
N TYR A 304 -11.04 7.12 2.83
CA TYR A 304 -11.00 7.98 4.01
C TYR A 304 -12.37 8.01 4.71
N PRO A 305 -12.42 8.17 6.05
CA PRO A 305 -13.68 8.44 6.74
C PRO A 305 -14.43 9.64 6.16
N THR A 306 -13.69 10.67 5.74
CA THR A 306 -14.27 11.87 5.10
C THR A 306 -14.98 11.57 3.78
N ASP A 307 -14.58 10.52 3.05
CA ASP A 307 -15.27 10.11 1.82
C ASP A 307 -16.69 9.61 2.16
N ILE A 308 -16.81 8.84 3.25
CA ILE A 308 -18.11 8.34 3.72
C ILE A 308 -18.96 9.48 4.30
N GLU A 309 -18.35 10.38 5.07
CA GLU A 309 -19.03 11.58 5.59
C GLU A 309 -19.60 12.44 4.45
N GLU A 310 -18.83 12.65 3.37
CA GLU A 310 -19.29 13.42 2.22
C GLU A 310 -20.47 12.75 1.51
N ILE A 311 -20.45 11.41 1.39
CA ILE A 311 -21.56 10.65 0.80
C ILE A 311 -22.81 10.77 1.67
N ILE A 312 -22.69 10.60 2.99
CA ILE A 312 -23.81 10.75 3.92
C ILE A 312 -24.36 12.17 3.85
N ASN A 313 -23.51 13.19 3.90
CA ASN A 313 -23.89 14.60 3.89
C ASN A 313 -24.54 15.05 2.57
N ALA A 314 -24.27 14.35 1.46
CA ALA A 314 -24.90 14.63 0.18
C ALA A 314 -26.37 14.16 0.09
N ASP A 315 -26.81 13.26 0.98
CA ASP A 315 -28.19 12.77 1.02
C ASP A 315 -28.90 13.22 2.31
N PRO A 316 -29.88 14.15 2.22
CA PRO A 316 -30.61 14.67 3.39
C PRO A 316 -31.32 13.60 4.22
N ASN A 317 -31.66 12.44 3.64
CA ASN A 317 -32.28 11.35 4.36
C ASN A 317 -31.23 10.60 5.19
N LEU A 318 -30.05 10.32 4.61
CA LEU A 318 -28.96 9.67 5.35
C LEU A 318 -28.48 10.52 6.53
N VAL A 319 -28.35 11.83 6.35
CA VAL A 319 -27.99 12.77 7.44
C VAL A 319 -28.95 12.65 8.64
N LYS A 320 -30.23 12.43 8.39
CA LYS A 320 -31.25 12.30 9.43
C LYS A 320 -31.37 10.91 10.03
N GLN A 321 -30.80 9.90 9.38
CA GLN A 321 -30.99 8.49 9.73
C GLN A 321 -29.72 7.81 10.27
N ILE A 322 -28.54 8.31 9.90
CA ILE A 322 -27.26 7.73 10.29
C ILE A 322 -26.66 8.53 11.45
N ASN A 323 -26.40 7.83 12.55
CA ASN A 323 -25.72 8.41 13.72
C ASN A 323 -24.21 8.36 13.60
N SER A 324 -23.68 7.25 13.05
CA SER A 324 -22.25 7.01 12.93
C SER A 324 -21.97 5.92 11.90
N PHE A 325 -20.70 5.75 11.57
CA PHE A 325 -20.26 4.69 10.68
C PHE A 325 -18.88 4.16 11.06
N GLN A 326 -18.54 3.00 10.53
CA GLN A 326 -17.19 2.45 10.53
C GLN A 326 -16.87 1.90 9.15
N ILE A 327 -15.60 2.00 8.77
CA ILE A 327 -15.07 1.38 7.57
C ILE A 327 -13.99 0.36 7.93
N ALA A 328 -13.94 -0.73 7.18
CA ALA A 328 -12.92 -1.76 7.32
C ALA A 328 -12.60 -2.35 5.95
N SER A 329 -11.36 -2.78 5.77
CA SER A 329 -10.97 -3.63 4.64
C SER A 329 -10.48 -4.95 5.18
N TYR A 330 -10.92 -6.04 4.58
CA TYR A 330 -10.53 -7.39 5.00
C TYR A 330 -10.44 -8.32 3.79
N GLU A 331 -9.85 -9.48 3.96
CA GLU A 331 -9.86 -10.56 2.98
C GLU A 331 -10.96 -11.56 3.37
N ASP A 332 -11.82 -11.89 2.41
CA ASP A 332 -12.87 -12.90 2.62
C ASP A 332 -12.30 -14.34 2.57
N GLU A 333 -13.16 -15.35 2.64
CA GLU A 333 -12.77 -16.77 2.66
C GLU A 333 -12.01 -17.23 1.40
N VAL A 334 -12.23 -16.55 0.28
CA VAL A 334 -11.51 -16.79 -0.99
C VAL A 334 -10.36 -15.80 -1.21
N ILE A 335 -9.95 -15.12 -0.14
CA ILE A 335 -8.84 -14.17 -0.11
C ILE A 335 -9.07 -12.94 -1.02
N ASP A 336 -10.33 -12.62 -1.33
CA ASP A 336 -10.67 -11.38 -2.02
C ASP A 336 -10.78 -10.22 -1.05
N ARG A 337 -10.23 -9.07 -1.44
CA ARG A 337 -10.30 -7.85 -0.64
C ARG A 337 -11.72 -7.27 -0.69
N ARG A 338 -12.31 -7.05 0.47
CA ARG A 338 -13.62 -6.43 0.65
C ARG A 338 -13.52 -5.12 1.40
N LEU A 339 -14.33 -4.15 1.00
CA LEU A 339 -14.53 -2.90 1.74
C LEU A 339 -15.87 -2.97 2.45
N LYS A 340 -15.85 -2.98 3.76
CA LYS A 340 -17.06 -3.04 4.60
C LYS A 340 -17.35 -1.66 5.18
N ILE A 341 -18.56 -1.18 4.96
CA ILE A 341 -19.08 0.06 5.53
C ILE A 341 -20.21 -0.34 6.51
N ARG A 342 -19.99 -0.09 7.79
CA ARG A 342 -20.96 -0.30 8.85
C ARG A 342 -21.63 1.01 9.15
N LEU A 343 -22.95 1.04 9.11
CA LEU A 343 -23.76 2.21 9.39
C LEU A 343 -24.53 1.99 10.70
N GLU A 344 -24.45 2.93 11.62
CA GLU A 344 -25.26 2.95 12.83
C GLU A 344 -26.42 3.91 12.63
N THR A 345 -27.66 3.46 12.87
CA THR A 345 -28.84 4.32 12.81
C THR A 345 -28.95 5.23 14.03
N ILE A 346 -29.69 6.30 13.90
CA ILE A 346 -30.10 7.11 15.08
C ILE A 346 -30.99 6.30 16.01
N LYS A 347 -31.03 6.70 17.27
CA LYS A 347 -31.96 6.14 18.24
C LYS A 347 -33.41 6.41 17.81
N ASP A 348 -34.25 5.38 17.91
CA ASP A 348 -35.69 5.47 17.56
C ASP A 348 -35.93 5.98 16.13
N LEU A 349 -35.26 5.35 15.16
CA LEU A 349 -35.31 5.73 13.74
C LEU A 349 -36.79 5.81 13.26
N PRO A 350 -37.27 6.98 12.83
CA PRO A 350 -38.61 7.10 12.28
C PRO A 350 -38.66 6.52 10.86
N GLY A 351 -39.19 5.31 10.71
CA GLY A 351 -39.29 4.60 9.44
C GLY A 351 -38.09 3.68 9.15
N ALA A 352 -38.11 3.01 8.00
CA ALA A 352 -37.05 2.12 7.57
C ALA A 352 -35.98 2.89 6.78
N LEU A 353 -34.71 2.49 6.94
CA LEU A 353 -33.66 2.85 6.00
C LEU A 353 -34.00 2.39 4.59
N ALA A 354 -33.38 3.02 3.60
CA ALA A 354 -33.48 2.55 2.22
C ALA A 354 -33.06 1.07 2.14
N PRO A 355 -33.60 0.29 1.18
CA PRO A 355 -33.18 -1.09 0.96
C PRO A 355 -31.67 -1.18 0.81
N ILE A 356 -31.08 -2.29 1.28
CA ILE A 356 -29.63 -2.46 1.36
C ILE A 356 -28.97 -2.35 -0.04
N GLU A 357 -29.67 -2.81 -1.07
CA GLU A 357 -29.22 -2.72 -2.47
C GLU A 357 -29.10 -1.25 -2.92
N ARG A 358 -30.02 -0.40 -2.50
CA ARG A 358 -29.97 1.03 -2.79
C ARG A 358 -28.87 1.74 -2.01
N LEU A 359 -28.67 1.40 -0.74
CA LEU A 359 -27.56 1.91 0.06
C LEU A 359 -26.23 1.48 -0.57
N HIS A 360 -26.11 0.22 -0.94
CA HIS A 360 -24.94 -0.32 -1.61
C HIS A 360 -24.62 0.46 -2.90
N GLN A 361 -25.62 0.69 -3.75
CA GLN A 361 -25.45 1.49 -4.96
C GLN A 361 -25.02 2.92 -4.64
N LEU A 362 -25.67 3.56 -3.67
CA LEU A 362 -25.41 4.94 -3.26
C LEU A 362 -23.97 5.12 -2.75
N PHE A 363 -23.50 4.23 -1.86
CA PHE A 363 -22.15 4.31 -1.33
C PHE A 363 -21.10 3.95 -2.38
N PHE A 364 -21.33 2.97 -3.24
CA PHE A 364 -20.41 2.63 -4.32
C PHE A 364 -20.27 3.79 -5.32
N GLU A 365 -21.38 4.32 -5.83
CA GLU A 365 -21.37 5.44 -6.78
C GLU A 365 -20.85 6.73 -6.10
N GLY A 366 -21.19 6.92 -4.83
CA GLY A 366 -20.67 8.01 -4.01
C GLY A 366 -19.15 7.96 -3.87
N LEU A 367 -18.59 6.81 -3.51
CA LEU A 367 -17.14 6.59 -3.45
C LEU A 367 -16.47 6.84 -4.79
N CYS A 368 -17.04 6.35 -5.90
CA CYS A 368 -16.53 6.63 -7.24
C CYS A 368 -16.53 8.13 -7.59
N ARG A 369 -17.45 8.90 -7.01
CA ARG A 369 -17.55 10.35 -7.21
C ARG A 369 -16.50 11.10 -6.39
N VAL A 370 -16.39 10.81 -5.10
CA VAL A 370 -15.59 11.60 -4.16
C VAL A 370 -14.12 11.15 -4.07
N ASN A 371 -13.84 9.89 -4.46
CA ASN A 371 -12.51 9.30 -4.36
C ASN A 371 -12.01 8.84 -5.72
N GLN A 372 -11.04 9.56 -6.27
CA GLN A 372 -10.48 9.28 -7.59
C GLN A 372 -9.77 7.92 -7.63
N ASP A 373 -9.01 7.56 -6.59
CA ASP A 373 -8.31 6.28 -6.53
C ASP A 373 -9.30 5.13 -6.51
N PHE A 374 -10.37 5.23 -5.70
CA PHE A 374 -11.42 4.23 -5.65
C PHE A 374 -12.09 4.05 -7.02
N ARG A 375 -12.42 5.15 -7.71
CA ARG A 375 -12.98 5.11 -9.05
C ARG A 375 -12.08 4.40 -10.06
N GLU A 376 -10.77 4.63 -9.99
CA GLU A 376 -9.82 3.97 -10.91
C GLU A 376 -9.71 2.47 -10.64
N VAL A 377 -9.65 2.05 -9.38
CA VAL A 377 -9.53 0.62 -9.06
C VAL A 377 -10.83 -0.15 -9.33
N THR A 378 -12.00 0.48 -9.18
CA THR A 378 -13.30 -0.16 -9.49
C THR A 378 -13.55 -0.40 -10.96
N LYS A 379 -12.72 0.13 -11.86
CA LYS A 379 -12.74 -0.30 -13.27
C LYS A 379 -12.30 -1.76 -13.46
N MET A 380 -11.61 -2.33 -12.48
CA MET A 380 -11.10 -3.70 -12.47
C MET A 380 -11.99 -4.69 -11.71
N PHE A 381 -12.93 -4.21 -10.90
CA PHE A 381 -13.76 -5.00 -10.00
C PHE A 381 -15.22 -4.58 -10.10
N ASP A 382 -16.12 -5.50 -9.80
CA ASP A 382 -17.54 -5.21 -9.74
C ASP A 382 -17.97 -4.59 -8.40
N ARG A 383 -19.24 -4.24 -8.29
CA ARG A 383 -19.81 -3.60 -7.09
C ARG A 383 -19.80 -4.49 -5.85
N SER A 384 -19.67 -5.80 -6.01
CA SER A 384 -19.71 -6.76 -4.89
C SER A 384 -18.51 -6.62 -3.95
N CYS A 385 -17.46 -5.88 -4.36
CA CYS A 385 -16.31 -5.59 -3.52
C CYS A 385 -16.61 -4.68 -2.30
N VAL A 386 -17.77 -3.99 -2.30
CA VAL A 386 -18.23 -3.16 -1.18
C VAL A 386 -19.37 -3.87 -0.46
N GLU A 387 -19.32 -3.90 0.85
CA GLU A 387 -20.36 -4.47 1.70
C GLU A 387 -20.94 -3.40 2.61
N ILE A 388 -22.24 -3.42 2.82
CA ILE A 388 -22.96 -2.53 3.75
C ILE A 388 -23.58 -3.38 4.87
N GLU A 389 -23.21 -3.04 6.11
CA GLU A 389 -23.86 -3.58 7.32
C GLU A 389 -24.61 -2.45 8.03
N ILE A 390 -25.83 -2.73 8.48
CA ILE A 390 -26.66 -1.77 9.21
C ILE A 390 -26.80 -2.27 10.64
N HIS A 391 -26.55 -1.39 11.60
CA HIS A 391 -26.68 -1.65 13.02
C HIS A 391 -27.62 -0.62 13.65
N GLU A 392 -28.43 -1.06 14.61
CA GLU A 392 -29.22 -0.18 15.45
C GLU A 392 -28.33 0.65 16.38
N PHE A 393 -28.86 1.71 16.93
CA PHE A 393 -28.17 2.62 17.85
C PHE A 393 -27.54 1.85 19.03
N GLU A 394 -26.26 2.08 19.27
CA GLU A 394 -25.46 1.44 20.33
C GLU A 394 -25.45 -0.12 20.27
N ASN A 395 -25.63 -0.69 19.08
CA ASN A 395 -25.62 -2.14 18.91
C ASN A 395 -24.41 -2.63 18.07
N GLY A 396 -24.05 -3.91 18.21
CA GLY A 396 -22.94 -4.54 17.48
C GLY A 396 -21.60 -3.81 17.71
N PRO A 397 -20.87 -3.43 16.65
CA PRO A 397 -19.56 -2.78 16.76
C PRO A 397 -19.62 -1.39 17.40
N PHE A 398 -20.82 -0.85 17.64
CA PHE A 398 -21.05 0.45 18.24
C PHE A 398 -21.47 0.38 19.72
N SER A 399 -21.62 -0.82 20.30
CA SER A 399 -22.05 -1.04 21.68
C SER A 399 -21.04 -0.60 22.75
N GLU A 400 -19.73 -0.58 22.43
CA GLU A 400 -18.66 -0.23 23.36
C GLU A 400 -18.16 1.22 23.12
N ARG A 401 -19.06 2.19 23.08
CA ARG A 401 -18.67 3.61 22.96
C ARG A 401 -18.31 4.22 24.30
N ASP A 402 -17.06 4.62 24.46
CA ASP A 402 -16.73 5.70 25.38
C ASP A 402 -17.08 7.03 24.71
N ILE A 403 -18.19 7.63 25.10
CA ILE A 403 -18.71 8.92 24.59
C ILE A 403 -17.66 10.05 24.68
N ARG A 404 -16.63 9.87 25.49
CA ARG A 404 -15.50 10.80 25.69
C ARG A 404 -14.37 10.62 24.67
N VAL A 405 -14.41 9.58 23.84
CA VAL A 405 -13.41 9.29 22.82
C VAL A 405 -14.01 9.50 21.44
N LYS A 406 -13.32 10.24 20.57
CA LYS A 406 -13.70 10.44 19.15
C LYS A 406 -14.17 9.15 18.49
N ASN A 407 -15.20 9.23 17.66
CA ASN A 407 -15.73 8.10 16.87
C ASN A 407 -14.60 7.26 16.26
N LYS A 408 -14.62 5.94 16.49
CA LYS A 408 -13.73 5.02 15.81
C LYS A 408 -14.31 4.72 14.42
N TYR A 409 -13.93 5.50 13.43
CA TYR A 409 -14.41 5.34 12.05
C TYR A 409 -13.82 4.13 11.33
N VAL A 410 -12.77 3.49 11.86
CA VAL A 410 -12.14 2.33 11.25
C VAL A 410 -12.11 1.18 12.24
N ALA A 411 -12.69 0.05 11.84
CA ALA A 411 -12.54 -1.21 12.56
C ALA A 411 -11.16 -1.80 12.26
N ARG A 412 -10.43 -2.17 13.30
CA ARG A 412 -9.12 -2.84 13.23
C ARG A 412 -9.27 -4.35 13.33
#